data_27469aaccebd6966c693ccba7c4030e7
#
_entry.id   27469aaccebd6966c693ccba7c4030e7
#
_cell.length_a   1.000
_cell.length_b   1.000
_cell.length_c   1.000
_cell.angle_alpha   90.00
_cell.angle_beta   90.00
_cell.angle_gamma   90.00
#
_symmetry.space_group_name_H-M   'P 1'
#
loop_
_entity.id
_entity.type
_entity.pdbx_description
1 polymer ?
#
loop_
_entity_poly.entity_id
_entity_poly.type
_entity_poly.pdbx_seq_one_letter_code
_entity_poly.pdbx_strand_id
1 'polypeptide(L)'
;PVACDDAGCLWREDATNAHTDRFRAYVRHEIVPRAKERNPQLLEVLGRTMNLIADEDDMLEDMVDGLMAGHVEALGDEYDAGCVLAPAFGAEPLPLRRRAVMRALQLMLGRDARVETASVEAVLAAFDDEAGGKPRSGYVANIQGDLAVSANKRGVRIEPMSAYRARRKRG
;
A
#
# COMPACT_ATOMS: atom_id res chain seq x y z
N PRO A 1 20.08 -20.52 12.28
CA PRO A 1 20.45 -21.93 12.46
C PRO A 1 20.20 -22.40 13.89
N VAL A 2 20.64 -21.63 14.90
CA VAL A 2 20.53 -21.99 16.33
C VAL A 2 19.09 -22.28 16.77
N ALA A 3 18.11 -21.49 16.33
CA ALA A 3 16.71 -21.68 16.69
C ALA A 3 16.06 -22.94 16.05
N CYS A 4 16.61 -23.42 14.93
CA CYS A 4 16.15 -24.67 14.28
C CYS A 4 16.76 -25.92 14.90
N ASP A 5 18.00 -25.83 15.41
CA ASP A 5 18.67 -26.96 16.06
C ASP A 5 17.99 -27.31 17.38
N ASP A 6 17.53 -26.31 18.13
CA ASP A 6 16.80 -26.53 19.40
C ASP A 6 15.41 -27.17 19.20
N ALA A 7 14.81 -27.01 17.99
CA ALA A 7 13.51 -27.59 17.63
C ALA A 7 13.60 -28.96 16.96
N GLY A 8 14.80 -29.51 16.76
CA GLY A 8 15.01 -30.82 16.11
C GLY A 8 14.64 -30.84 14.62
N CYS A 9 14.57 -29.69 13.98
CA CYS A 9 14.25 -29.56 12.56
C CYS A 9 15.49 -29.89 11.72
N LEU A 10 15.39 -30.94 10.86
CA LEU A 10 16.41 -31.23 9.85
C LEU A 10 16.35 -30.17 8.74
N TRP A 11 17.23 -29.17 8.81
CA TRP A 11 17.43 -28.22 7.70
C TRP A 11 18.52 -28.69 6.75
N ARG A 12 18.28 -28.53 5.47
CA ARG A 12 19.29 -28.80 4.42
C ARG A 12 19.82 -27.48 3.92
N GLU A 13 21.15 -27.33 3.92
CA GLU A 13 21.76 -26.25 3.16
C GLU A 13 21.52 -26.49 1.67
N ASP A 14 20.74 -25.58 1.06
CA ASP A 14 20.52 -25.60 -0.38
C ASP A 14 21.82 -25.15 -1.06
N ALA A 15 22.44 -26.04 -1.86
CA ALA A 15 23.65 -25.77 -2.60
C ALA A 15 23.53 -24.53 -3.52
N THR A 16 22.32 -24.13 -3.88
CA THR A 16 22.06 -22.90 -4.65
C THR A 16 22.30 -21.62 -3.84
N ASN A 17 22.37 -21.68 -2.51
CA ASN A 17 22.71 -20.54 -1.65
C ASN A 17 24.19 -20.09 -1.77
N ALA A 18 25.07 -20.94 -2.30
CA ALA A 18 26.49 -20.64 -2.51
C ALA A 18 26.76 -19.87 -3.82
N HIS A 19 25.79 -19.79 -4.74
CA HIS A 19 25.96 -19.08 -6.01
C HIS A 19 25.73 -17.58 -5.82
N THR A 20 26.80 -16.79 -5.91
CA THR A 20 26.79 -15.31 -5.82
C THR A 20 26.12 -14.63 -7.02
N ASP A 21 25.74 -15.38 -8.04
CA ASP A 21 25.00 -14.88 -9.22
C ASP A 21 23.64 -14.29 -8.87
N ARG A 22 23.05 -14.71 -7.74
CA ARG A 22 21.82 -14.11 -7.22
C ARG A 22 22.17 -12.93 -6.31
N PHE A 23 21.58 -11.77 -6.55
CA PHE A 23 21.82 -10.55 -5.77
C PHE A 23 21.79 -10.76 -4.25
N ARG A 24 20.84 -11.57 -3.74
CA ARG A 24 20.76 -11.88 -2.29
C ARG A 24 21.98 -12.65 -1.78
N ALA A 25 22.48 -13.61 -2.54
CA ALA A 25 23.67 -14.37 -2.19
C ALA A 25 24.91 -13.47 -2.24
N TYR A 26 25.05 -12.64 -3.27
CA TYR A 26 26.11 -11.64 -3.39
C TYR A 26 26.13 -10.68 -2.18
N VAL A 27 24.97 -10.14 -1.80
CA VAL A 27 24.87 -9.27 -0.62
C VAL A 27 25.34 -10.00 0.64
N ARG A 28 24.88 -11.25 0.86
CA ARG A 28 25.18 -12.04 2.06
C ARG A 28 26.65 -12.41 2.14
N HIS A 29 27.27 -12.82 1.03
CA HIS A 29 28.61 -13.38 1.01
C HIS A 29 29.72 -12.36 0.75
N GLU A 30 29.41 -11.26 0.05
CA GLU A 30 30.40 -10.26 -0.32
C GLU A 30 30.19 -8.91 0.39
N ILE A 31 28.98 -8.35 0.37
CA ILE A 31 28.75 -7.00 0.89
C ILE A 31 28.71 -6.99 2.41
N VAL A 32 27.89 -7.87 3.02
CA VAL A 32 27.71 -7.88 4.48
C VAL A 32 29.01 -8.15 5.24
N PRO A 33 29.87 -9.13 4.87
CA PRO A 33 31.15 -9.35 5.56
C PRO A 33 32.06 -8.13 5.50
N ARG A 34 32.24 -7.53 4.32
CA ARG A 34 33.07 -6.32 4.14
C ARG A 34 32.56 -5.12 4.93
N ALA A 35 31.22 -4.96 4.98
CA ALA A 35 30.61 -3.91 5.78
C ALA A 35 30.79 -4.12 7.29
N LYS A 36 30.73 -5.38 7.77
CA LYS A 36 30.99 -5.75 9.16
C LYS A 36 32.45 -5.55 9.57
N GLU A 37 33.41 -5.77 8.67
CA GLU A 37 34.84 -5.46 8.91
C GLU A 37 35.03 -3.97 9.22
N ARG A 38 34.29 -3.09 8.58
CA ARG A 38 34.34 -1.62 8.81
C ARG A 38 33.51 -1.19 10.01
N ASN A 39 32.40 -1.85 10.26
CA ASN A 39 31.53 -1.57 11.40
C ASN A 39 31.03 -2.91 12.00
N PRO A 40 31.68 -3.41 13.05
CA PRO A 40 31.28 -4.67 13.71
C PRO A 40 29.83 -4.66 14.24
N GLN A 41 29.30 -3.48 14.59
CA GLN A 41 27.94 -3.30 15.11
C GLN A 41 26.89 -3.11 14.03
N LEU A 42 27.26 -3.18 12.74
CA LEU A 42 26.38 -2.88 11.60
C LEU A 42 25.03 -3.61 11.69
N LEU A 43 25.06 -4.92 11.90
CA LEU A 43 23.82 -5.72 11.92
C LEU A 43 22.94 -5.42 13.14
N GLU A 44 23.56 -5.13 14.29
CA GLU A 44 22.83 -4.74 15.49
C GLU A 44 22.13 -3.38 15.31
N VAL A 45 22.86 -2.41 14.76
CA VAL A 45 22.31 -1.07 14.48
C VAL A 45 21.21 -1.15 13.44
N LEU A 46 21.41 -1.88 12.33
CA LEU A 46 20.38 -2.09 11.31
C LEU A 46 19.17 -2.80 11.89
N GLY A 47 19.35 -3.87 12.68
CA GLY A 47 18.25 -4.58 13.31
C GLY A 47 17.43 -3.68 14.23
N ARG A 48 18.09 -2.85 15.06
CA ARG A 48 17.44 -1.88 15.92
C ARG A 48 16.63 -0.85 15.09
N THR A 49 17.23 -0.31 14.03
CA THR A 49 16.56 0.66 13.16
C THR A 49 15.36 0.02 12.45
N MET A 50 15.49 -1.21 11.96
CA MET A 50 14.39 -1.92 11.31
C MET A 50 13.23 -2.19 12.27
N ASN A 51 13.52 -2.53 13.53
CA ASN A 51 12.48 -2.72 14.55
C ASN A 51 11.73 -1.42 14.84
N LEU A 52 12.46 -0.29 14.98
CA LEU A 52 11.82 1.02 15.16
C LEU A 52 10.91 1.39 13.99
N ILE A 53 11.38 1.14 12.74
CA ILE A 53 10.55 1.38 11.54
C ILE A 53 9.32 0.46 11.54
N ALA A 54 9.46 -0.79 11.97
CA ALA A 54 8.33 -1.72 12.04
C ALA A 54 7.28 -1.26 13.07
N ASP A 55 7.72 -0.84 14.26
CA ASP A 55 6.82 -0.31 15.29
C ASP A 55 6.08 0.95 14.80
N GLU A 56 6.78 1.85 14.08
CA GLU A 56 6.16 3.04 13.47
C GLU A 56 5.18 2.66 12.35
N ASP A 57 5.51 1.64 11.56
CA ASP A 57 4.66 1.13 10.47
C ASP A 57 3.37 0.52 11.02
N ASP A 58 3.46 -0.28 12.10
CA ASP A 58 2.29 -0.87 12.78
C ASP A 58 1.34 0.24 13.30
N MET A 59 1.89 1.30 13.90
CA MET A 59 1.08 2.45 14.33
C MET A 59 0.38 3.14 13.14
N LEU A 60 1.07 3.32 12.03
CA LEU A 60 0.49 3.91 10.82
C LEU A 60 -0.60 3.01 10.22
N GLU A 61 -0.43 1.69 10.27
CA GLU A 61 -1.44 0.74 9.80
C GLU A 61 -2.71 0.80 10.65
N ASP A 62 -2.60 0.91 11.98
CA ASP A 62 -3.74 1.13 12.89
C ASP A 62 -4.49 2.44 12.56
N MET A 63 -3.74 3.52 12.28
CA MET A 63 -4.34 4.79 11.87
C MET A 63 -5.06 4.67 10.51
N VAL A 64 -4.49 3.92 9.57
CA VAL A 64 -5.12 3.64 8.26
C VAL A 64 -6.38 2.79 8.43
N ASP A 65 -6.39 1.81 9.33
CA ASP A 65 -7.59 1.03 9.65
C ASP A 65 -8.72 1.92 10.17
N GLY A 66 -8.42 2.83 11.08
CA GLY A 66 -9.37 3.83 11.55
C GLY A 66 -9.89 4.74 10.43
N LEU A 67 -8.99 5.19 9.55
CA LEU A 67 -9.35 6.02 8.40
C LEU A 67 -10.25 5.27 7.41
N MET A 68 -9.91 4.02 7.09
CA MET A 68 -10.73 3.16 6.22
C MET A 68 -12.12 2.95 6.82
N ALA A 69 -12.21 2.59 8.09
CA ALA A 69 -13.48 2.37 8.77
C ALA A 69 -14.36 3.63 8.87
N GLY A 70 -13.75 4.81 9.02
CA GLY A 70 -14.47 6.07 9.19
C GLY A 70 -14.85 6.76 7.88
N HIS A 71 -14.12 6.55 6.80
CA HIS A 71 -14.22 7.38 5.60
C HIS A 71 -14.30 6.62 4.28
N VAL A 72 -14.19 5.28 4.29
CA VAL A 72 -14.25 4.48 3.06
C VAL A 72 -15.38 3.47 3.14
N GLU A 73 -16.36 3.60 2.26
CA GLU A 73 -17.54 2.73 2.18
C GLU A 73 -17.44 1.87 0.92
N ALA A 74 -17.52 0.55 1.07
CA ALA A 74 -17.63 -0.37 -0.06
C ALA A 74 -18.99 -0.22 -0.76
N LEU A 75 -19.05 -0.41 -2.09
CA LEU A 75 -20.27 -0.28 -2.90
C LEU A 75 -21.08 -1.58 -3.00
N GLY A 76 -20.72 -2.58 -2.26
CA GLY A 76 -21.34 -3.90 -2.20
C GLY A 76 -20.91 -4.61 -0.93
N ASP A 77 -21.07 -5.91 -0.89
CA ASP A 77 -20.61 -6.72 0.25
C ASP A 77 -19.08 -6.71 0.37
N GLU A 78 -18.40 -6.55 -0.76
CA GLU A 78 -16.95 -6.44 -0.87
C GLU A 78 -16.54 -5.25 -1.77
N TYR A 79 -15.23 -4.97 -1.84
CA TYR A 79 -14.67 -3.87 -2.64
C TYR A 79 -14.67 -4.12 -4.16
N ASP A 80 -15.07 -5.28 -4.65
CA ASP A 80 -15.14 -5.62 -6.08
C ASP A 80 -16.08 -4.72 -6.89
N ALA A 81 -17.18 -4.28 -6.28
CA ALA A 81 -18.10 -3.31 -6.88
C ALA A 81 -17.59 -1.86 -6.82
N GLY A 82 -16.54 -1.60 -6.05
CA GLY A 82 -15.96 -0.28 -5.84
C GLY A 82 -16.10 0.25 -4.41
N CYS A 83 -15.70 1.50 -4.22
CA CYS A 83 -15.85 2.19 -2.94
C CYS A 83 -16.11 3.69 -3.11
N VAL A 84 -16.53 4.31 -2.02
CA VAL A 84 -16.70 5.77 -1.91
C VAL A 84 -15.84 6.28 -0.77
N LEU A 85 -14.99 7.25 -1.07
CA LEU A 85 -14.25 8.02 -0.08
C LEU A 85 -15.11 9.22 0.32
N ALA A 86 -15.41 9.34 1.61
CA ALA A 86 -16.22 10.44 2.15
C ALA A 86 -15.56 11.81 1.91
N PRO A 87 -16.31 12.92 1.87
CA PRO A 87 -15.69 14.25 1.71
C PRO A 87 -14.67 14.59 2.77
N ALA A 88 -14.87 14.14 4.02
CA ALA A 88 -13.94 14.38 5.12
C ALA A 88 -12.58 13.67 4.95
N PHE A 89 -12.52 12.60 4.16
CA PHE A 89 -11.26 11.91 3.83
C PHE A 89 -10.17 12.85 3.30
N GLY A 90 -10.55 13.86 2.51
CA GLY A 90 -9.59 14.79 1.93
C GLY A 90 -8.91 15.72 2.93
N ALA A 91 -9.48 15.89 4.13
CA ALA A 91 -8.88 16.70 5.20
C ALA A 91 -7.84 15.93 6.05
N GLU A 92 -7.78 14.61 5.88
CA GLU A 92 -6.84 13.75 6.60
C GLU A 92 -5.39 13.94 6.12
N PRO A 93 -4.39 13.62 6.95
CA PRO A 93 -2.97 13.74 6.58
C PRO A 93 -2.64 12.98 5.28
N LEU A 94 -1.94 13.63 4.35
CA LEU A 94 -1.60 13.06 3.04
C LEU A 94 -0.93 11.68 3.11
N PRO A 95 0.01 11.39 4.02
CA PRO A 95 0.61 10.05 4.12
C PRO A 95 -0.43 8.96 4.44
N LEU A 96 -1.39 9.24 5.31
CA LEU A 96 -2.46 8.31 5.66
C LEU A 96 -3.43 8.12 4.50
N ARG A 97 -3.84 9.22 3.84
CA ARG A 97 -4.68 9.15 2.63
C ARG A 97 -4.02 8.30 1.54
N ARG A 98 -2.71 8.46 1.32
CA ARG A 98 -1.96 7.68 0.33
C ARG A 98 -1.97 6.19 0.65
N ARG A 99 -1.74 5.79 1.90
CA ARG A 99 -1.81 4.39 2.35
C ARG A 99 -3.23 3.83 2.23
N ALA A 100 -4.24 4.57 2.66
CA ALA A 100 -5.64 4.15 2.60
C ALA A 100 -6.12 3.96 1.15
N VAL A 101 -5.77 4.87 0.23
CA VAL A 101 -6.06 4.71 -1.21
C VAL A 101 -5.35 3.50 -1.78
N MET A 102 -4.07 3.29 -1.45
CA MET A 102 -3.33 2.10 -1.89
C MET A 102 -4.02 0.82 -1.42
N ARG A 103 -4.44 0.76 -0.15
CA ARG A 103 -5.17 -0.39 0.41
C ARG A 103 -6.52 -0.59 -0.27
N ALA A 104 -7.31 0.46 -0.49
CA ALA A 104 -8.58 0.37 -1.20
C ALA A 104 -8.41 -0.19 -2.61
N LEU A 105 -7.40 0.29 -3.35
CA LEU A 105 -7.08 -0.23 -4.69
C LEU A 105 -6.58 -1.69 -4.66
N GLN A 106 -5.81 -2.10 -3.65
CA GLN A 106 -5.40 -3.50 -3.48
C GLN A 106 -6.60 -4.42 -3.21
N LEU A 107 -7.57 -3.97 -2.41
CA LEU A 107 -8.82 -4.72 -2.18
C LEU A 107 -9.64 -4.90 -3.45
N MET A 108 -9.66 -3.88 -4.32
CA MET A 108 -10.38 -3.92 -5.61
C MET A 108 -9.66 -4.73 -6.69
N LEU A 109 -8.34 -4.67 -6.75
CA LEU A 109 -7.53 -5.31 -7.80
C LEU A 109 -7.07 -6.73 -7.43
N GLY A 110 -7.20 -7.10 -6.14
CA GLY A 110 -6.66 -8.33 -5.56
C GLY A 110 -5.43 -8.06 -4.71
N ARG A 111 -5.28 -8.82 -3.62
CA ARG A 111 -4.25 -8.60 -2.58
C ARG A 111 -2.81 -8.64 -3.11
N ASP A 112 -2.56 -9.42 -4.15
CA ASP A 112 -1.23 -9.56 -4.75
C ASP A 112 -0.99 -8.59 -5.91
N ALA A 113 -1.97 -7.75 -6.24
CA ALA A 113 -1.85 -6.78 -7.31
C ALA A 113 -0.88 -5.66 -6.92
N ARG A 114 0.06 -5.38 -7.83
CA ARG A 114 0.91 -4.21 -7.70
C ARG A 114 0.10 -2.96 -8.07
N VAL A 115 -0.16 -2.11 -7.10
CA VAL A 115 -0.82 -0.82 -7.32
C VAL A 115 0.17 0.18 -7.92
N GLU A 116 -0.20 0.82 -9.01
CA GLU A 116 0.59 1.87 -9.65
C GLU A 116 0.48 3.18 -8.88
N THR A 117 1.61 3.84 -8.64
CA THR A 117 1.66 5.15 -7.98
C THR A 117 0.78 6.18 -8.68
N ALA A 118 0.76 6.16 -10.02
CA ALA A 118 -0.09 7.05 -10.82
C ALA A 118 -1.58 6.89 -10.51
N SER A 119 -2.04 5.67 -10.23
CA SER A 119 -3.42 5.39 -9.84
C SER A 119 -3.75 5.97 -8.46
N VAL A 120 -2.83 5.85 -7.51
CA VAL A 120 -2.97 6.45 -6.17
C VAL A 120 -3.05 7.98 -6.27
N GLU A 121 -2.13 8.60 -6.99
CA GLU A 121 -2.09 10.06 -7.16
C GLU A 121 -3.34 10.58 -7.92
N ALA A 122 -3.87 9.83 -8.88
CA ALA A 122 -5.12 10.19 -9.56
C ALA A 122 -6.33 10.21 -8.62
N VAL A 123 -6.40 9.27 -7.66
CA VAL A 123 -7.45 9.30 -6.63
C VAL A 123 -7.27 10.49 -5.69
N LEU A 124 -6.05 10.76 -5.24
CA LEU A 124 -5.75 11.89 -4.37
C LEU A 124 -6.03 13.23 -5.04
N ALA A 125 -5.74 13.35 -6.34
CA ALA A 125 -6.04 14.56 -7.13
C ALA A 125 -7.55 14.85 -7.28
N ALA A 126 -8.42 13.88 -6.95
CA ALA A 126 -9.86 14.10 -6.90
C ALA A 126 -10.29 14.96 -5.70
N PHE A 127 -9.37 15.23 -4.75
CA PHE A 127 -9.57 16.15 -3.64
C PHE A 127 -8.78 17.44 -3.88
N ASP A 128 -9.30 18.55 -3.39
CA ASP A 128 -8.69 19.87 -3.51
C ASP A 128 -8.04 20.26 -2.17
N ASP A 129 -6.72 20.06 -2.06
CA ASP A 129 -5.98 20.35 -0.85
C ASP A 129 -5.98 21.85 -0.51
N GLU A 130 -6.00 22.73 -1.53
CA GLU A 130 -6.08 24.18 -1.35
C GLU A 130 -7.46 24.62 -0.82
N ALA A 131 -8.50 23.86 -1.14
CA ALA A 131 -9.86 24.06 -0.63
C ALA A 131 -10.16 23.25 0.64
N GLY A 132 -9.15 22.83 1.39
CA GLY A 132 -9.28 22.04 2.62
C GLY A 132 -9.72 20.59 2.39
N GLY A 133 -9.24 19.99 1.31
CA GLY A 133 -9.48 18.58 1.02
C GLY A 133 -10.87 18.26 0.46
N LYS A 134 -11.60 19.23 -0.05
CA LYS A 134 -12.95 19.00 -0.61
C LYS A 134 -12.87 18.21 -1.92
N PRO A 135 -13.84 17.30 -2.19
CA PRO A 135 -13.91 16.62 -3.48
C PRO A 135 -14.10 17.60 -4.64
N ARG A 136 -13.29 17.46 -5.68
CA ARG A 136 -13.35 18.26 -6.92
C ARG A 136 -14.53 17.82 -7.78
N SER A 137 -15.70 18.45 -7.61
CA SER A 137 -16.90 18.11 -8.38
C SER A 137 -16.65 18.14 -9.89
N GLY A 138 -17.00 17.05 -10.57
CA GLY A 138 -16.76 16.89 -12.01
C GLY A 138 -15.41 16.27 -12.38
N TYR A 139 -14.53 16.03 -11.41
CA TYR A 139 -13.30 15.29 -11.66
C TYR A 139 -13.61 13.85 -12.11
N VAL A 140 -12.95 13.41 -13.16
CA VAL A 140 -13.03 12.05 -13.69
C VAL A 140 -11.64 11.63 -14.17
N ALA A 141 -11.20 10.45 -13.76
CA ALA A 141 -9.97 9.83 -14.24
C ALA A 141 -10.19 8.33 -14.49
N ASN A 142 -9.43 7.77 -15.43
CA ASN A 142 -9.29 6.33 -15.61
C ASN A 142 -7.97 5.90 -14.98
N ILE A 143 -8.00 4.81 -14.22
CA ILE A 143 -6.83 4.29 -13.50
C ILE A 143 -6.64 2.80 -13.79
N GLN A 144 -5.60 2.22 -13.26
CA GLN A 144 -5.25 0.81 -13.37
C GLN A 144 -6.46 -0.12 -13.13
N GLY A 145 -6.50 -1.25 -13.86
CA GLY A 145 -7.54 -2.28 -13.68
C GLY A 145 -8.91 -1.91 -14.27
N ASP A 146 -8.94 -1.02 -15.25
CA ASP A 146 -10.20 -0.50 -15.85
C ASP A 146 -11.14 0.10 -14.81
N LEU A 147 -10.57 0.82 -13.83
CA LEU A 147 -11.30 1.52 -12.78
C LEU A 147 -11.47 3.00 -13.16
N ALA A 148 -12.65 3.53 -12.86
CA ALA A 148 -12.97 4.95 -12.96
C ALA A 148 -12.95 5.61 -11.58
N VAL A 149 -12.29 6.77 -11.48
CA VAL A 149 -12.40 7.68 -10.34
C VAL A 149 -13.33 8.82 -10.73
N SER A 150 -14.32 9.13 -9.92
CA SER A 150 -15.21 10.28 -10.15
C SER A 150 -15.53 10.98 -8.84
N ALA A 151 -15.52 12.32 -8.86
CA ALA A 151 -15.79 13.13 -7.67
C ALA A 151 -17.04 14.00 -7.82
N ASN A 152 -17.76 14.12 -6.72
CA ASN A 152 -18.87 15.05 -6.56
C ASN A 152 -18.96 15.53 -5.09
N LYS A 153 -19.94 16.35 -4.74
CA LYS A 153 -20.12 16.88 -3.38
C LYS A 153 -20.29 15.80 -2.29
N ARG A 154 -20.65 14.55 -2.67
CA ARG A 154 -20.86 13.43 -1.74
C ARG A 154 -19.57 12.62 -1.48
N GLY A 155 -18.50 12.87 -2.24
CA GLY A 155 -17.22 12.19 -2.09
C GLY A 155 -16.58 11.81 -3.42
N VAL A 156 -15.55 11.01 -3.32
CA VAL A 156 -14.81 10.42 -4.45
C VAL A 156 -15.17 8.94 -4.56
N ARG A 157 -15.70 8.56 -5.72
CA ARG A 157 -16.08 7.18 -6.02
C ARG A 157 -15.05 6.53 -6.91
N ILE A 158 -14.65 5.31 -6.56
CA ILE A 158 -13.83 4.42 -7.36
C ILE A 158 -14.69 3.22 -7.70
N GLU A 159 -14.86 2.92 -8.98
CA GLU A 159 -15.73 1.83 -9.45
C GLU A 159 -15.22 1.26 -10.78
N PRO A 160 -15.58 0.01 -11.16
CA PRO A 160 -15.29 -0.50 -12.49
C PRO A 160 -15.81 0.45 -13.59
N MET A 161 -15.06 0.64 -14.67
CA MET A 161 -15.41 1.54 -15.76
C MET A 161 -16.77 1.17 -16.40
N SER A 162 -17.11 -0.10 -16.42
CA SER A 162 -18.42 -0.59 -16.86
C SER A 162 -19.58 -0.06 -16.01
N ALA A 163 -19.40 -0.10 -14.67
CA ALA A 163 -20.37 0.42 -13.71
C ALA A 163 -20.50 1.94 -13.81
N TYR A 164 -19.37 2.66 -13.93
CA TYR A 164 -19.36 4.10 -14.15
C TYR A 164 -20.15 4.51 -15.41
N ARG A 165 -19.91 3.83 -16.55
CA ARG A 165 -20.62 4.09 -17.81
C ARG A 165 -22.10 3.80 -17.69
N ALA A 166 -22.48 2.69 -17.04
CA ALA A 166 -23.88 2.32 -16.83
C ALA A 166 -24.62 3.36 -15.95
N ARG A 167 -23.97 3.83 -14.89
CA ARG A 167 -24.52 4.86 -14.00
C ARG A 167 -24.74 6.20 -14.72
N ARG A 168 -23.79 6.62 -15.57
CA ARG A 168 -23.93 7.87 -16.35
C ARG A 168 -25.00 7.85 -17.41
N LYS A 169 -25.41 6.69 -17.89
CA LYS A 169 -26.52 6.56 -18.87
C LYS A 169 -27.90 6.65 -18.21
N ARG A 170 -27.98 6.46 -16.88
CA ARG A 170 -29.25 6.45 -16.14
C ARG A 170 -29.59 7.79 -15.46
N GLY A 171 -28.66 8.70 -15.38
CA GLY A 171 -28.81 10.04 -14.81
C GLY A 171 -28.68 11.14 -15.84
#